data_c3729e1c952eb031fd59766a3e6d2024
#
_entry.id   c3729e1c952eb031fd59766a3e6d2024
#
_cell.length_a   1.000
_cell.length_b   1.000
_cell.length_c   1.000
_cell.angle_alpha   90.00
_cell.angle_beta   90.00
_cell.angle_gamma   90.00
#
_symmetry.space_group_name_H-M   'P 1'
#
loop_
_entity.id
_entity.type
_entity.pdbx_description
1 polymer ?
#
loop_
_entity_poly.entity_id
_entity_poly.type
_entity_poly.pdbx_seq_one_letter_code
_entity_poly.pdbx_strand_id
1 'polypeptide(L)'
;MADTDMQEKPLVACVTVGLFQENCYLYACPQTLEAAIIDPGDEAERILARIQELKLIPKYIINTHGHIDHIGAIDAVSAVYPVPLAIHPADVPMYSDEQVAKMYRRPAPLVKRKPDILLKEGDVLAFGTLTLEVLHTPGHTPGGVCLVSRPYCVFSGDTLFRRSIGRTDFPGGSYEQIITSIREKLYTLDGDLAVFPGHDLPTTIEEEKHENPFVNVEE
;
A
#
# COMPACT_ATOMS: atom_id res chain seq x y z
N MET A 1 2.57 -18.95 36.13
CA MET A 1 1.80 -19.12 34.89
C MET A 1 1.88 -17.77 34.22
N ALA A 2 2.67 -17.69 33.18
CA ALA A 2 2.79 -16.44 32.43
C ALA A 2 1.49 -16.23 31.65
N ASP A 3 0.79 -15.15 31.95
CA ASP A 3 -0.26 -14.63 31.11
C ASP A 3 0.38 -14.34 29.74
N THR A 4 0.12 -15.18 28.75
CA THR A 4 0.41 -14.86 27.37
C THR A 4 -0.54 -13.72 27.02
N ASP A 5 -0.01 -12.51 27.14
CA ASP A 5 -0.63 -11.29 26.64
C ASP A 5 -0.97 -11.53 25.16
N MET A 6 -2.21 -11.94 24.92
CA MET A 6 -2.71 -12.10 23.53
C MET A 6 -2.86 -10.67 22.98
N GLN A 7 -1.81 -10.17 22.34
CA GLN A 7 -1.88 -8.92 21.63
C GLN A 7 -3.07 -8.98 20.67
N GLU A 8 -4.05 -8.10 20.90
CA GLU A 8 -5.18 -7.97 19.98
C GLU A 8 -4.66 -7.73 18.56
N LYS A 9 -5.24 -8.46 17.60
CA LYS A 9 -4.85 -8.34 16.19
C LYS A 9 -5.14 -6.92 15.70
N PRO A 10 -4.26 -6.37 14.85
CA PRO A 10 -4.51 -5.08 14.21
C PRO A 10 -5.84 -5.06 13.45
N LEU A 11 -6.45 -3.89 13.41
CA LEU A 11 -7.61 -3.66 12.56
C LEU A 11 -7.14 -3.36 11.14
N VAL A 12 -7.65 -4.11 10.18
CA VAL A 12 -7.49 -3.83 8.74
C VAL A 12 -8.89 -3.56 8.19
N ALA A 13 -9.15 -2.33 7.76
CA ALA A 13 -10.37 -1.99 7.06
C ALA A 13 -10.04 -1.59 5.62
N CYS A 14 -10.73 -2.21 4.67
CA CYS A 14 -10.58 -1.91 3.25
C CYS A 14 -11.75 -1.03 2.80
N VAL A 15 -11.45 0.00 2.01
CA VAL A 15 -12.42 0.84 1.30
C VAL A 15 -12.07 0.78 -0.17
N THR A 16 -12.75 -0.07 -0.92
CA THR A 16 -12.54 -0.17 -2.38
C THR A 16 -13.13 1.06 -3.05
N VAL A 17 -12.33 1.79 -3.83
CA VAL A 17 -12.67 3.10 -4.37
C VAL A 17 -12.40 3.21 -5.88
N GLY A 18 -13.06 4.18 -6.50
CA GLY A 18 -12.84 4.57 -7.90
C GLY A 18 -13.25 3.53 -8.94
N LEU A 19 -13.06 3.89 -10.22
CA LEU A 19 -13.42 3.06 -11.36
C LEU A 19 -12.55 1.80 -11.47
N PHE A 20 -11.33 1.86 -10.97
CA PHE A 20 -10.38 0.75 -11.00
C PHE A 20 -10.55 -0.21 -9.81
N GLN A 21 -11.49 0.10 -8.89
CA GLN A 21 -11.73 -0.70 -7.67
C GLN A 21 -10.45 -0.91 -6.86
N GLU A 22 -9.68 0.18 -6.70
CA GLU A 22 -8.49 0.19 -5.86
C GLU A 22 -8.87 0.04 -4.39
N ASN A 23 -8.04 -0.63 -3.64
CA ASN A 23 -8.20 -0.94 -2.22
C ASN A 23 -7.41 0.05 -1.35
N CYS A 24 -8.06 1.12 -0.89
CA CYS A 24 -7.51 1.95 0.18
C CYS A 24 -7.61 1.20 1.52
N TYR A 25 -6.50 1.04 2.22
CA TYR A 25 -6.49 0.37 3.52
C TYR A 25 -6.35 1.35 4.68
N LEU A 26 -7.14 1.12 5.72
CA LEU A 26 -7.00 1.74 7.04
C LEU A 26 -6.43 0.69 7.98
N TYR A 27 -5.15 0.82 8.32
CA TYR A 27 -4.45 -0.12 9.19
C TYR A 27 -4.25 0.51 10.57
N ALA A 28 -4.83 -0.06 11.61
CA ALA A 28 -4.89 0.59 12.90
C ALA A 28 -4.51 -0.30 14.09
N CYS A 29 -3.85 0.33 15.07
CA CYS A 29 -3.58 -0.24 16.37
C CYS A 29 -4.88 -0.37 17.17
N PRO A 30 -5.27 -1.57 17.64
CA PRO A 30 -6.53 -1.77 18.33
C PRO A 30 -6.60 -1.06 19.71
N GLN A 31 -5.45 -0.87 20.36
CA GLN A 31 -5.38 -0.25 21.68
C GLN A 31 -5.46 1.29 21.62
N THR A 32 -4.81 1.91 20.61
CA THR A 32 -4.68 3.38 20.53
C THR A 32 -5.57 4.01 19.47
N LEU A 33 -6.10 3.19 18.53
CA LEU A 33 -6.80 3.61 17.31
C LEU A 33 -5.94 4.49 16.37
N GLU A 34 -4.64 4.60 16.65
CA GLU A 34 -3.70 5.22 15.73
C GLU A 34 -3.59 4.39 14.45
N ALA A 35 -3.63 5.06 13.30
CA ALA A 35 -3.77 4.38 12.01
C ALA A 35 -2.89 4.96 10.91
N ALA A 36 -2.50 4.10 9.97
CA ALA A 36 -2.01 4.48 8.66
C ALA A 36 -3.14 4.41 7.63
N ILE A 37 -3.23 5.42 6.76
CA ILE A 37 -4.06 5.43 5.56
C ILE A 37 -3.15 5.04 4.41
N ILE A 38 -3.40 3.90 3.79
CA ILE A 38 -2.56 3.35 2.71
C ILE A 38 -3.34 3.47 1.40
N ASP A 39 -2.72 4.09 0.41
CA ASP A 39 -3.23 4.32 -0.94
C ASP A 39 -4.64 4.95 -0.96
N PRO A 40 -4.84 6.22 -0.53
CA PRO A 40 -6.11 6.90 -0.71
C PRO A 40 -6.31 7.30 -2.19
N GLY A 41 -6.87 6.37 -2.97
CA GLY A 41 -6.90 6.44 -4.43
C GLY A 41 -7.98 7.34 -5.02
N ASP A 42 -9.20 7.23 -4.55
CA ASP A 42 -10.35 8.03 -5.04
C ASP A 42 -11.42 8.15 -3.95
N GLU A 43 -12.57 8.74 -4.25
CA GLU A 43 -13.76 8.83 -3.39
C GLU A 43 -13.43 9.19 -1.92
N ALA A 44 -12.65 10.26 -1.72
CA ALA A 44 -12.16 10.70 -0.42
C ALA A 44 -13.23 10.71 0.69
N GLU A 45 -14.48 11.08 0.34
CA GLU A 45 -15.60 11.13 1.29
C GLU A 45 -15.89 9.76 1.91
N ARG A 46 -15.78 8.68 1.14
CA ARG A 46 -15.99 7.30 1.64
C ARG A 46 -14.87 6.90 2.60
N ILE A 47 -13.62 7.24 2.26
CA ILE A 47 -12.45 6.98 3.12
C ILE A 47 -12.61 7.75 4.43
N LEU A 48 -12.91 9.06 4.36
CA LEU A 48 -13.11 9.91 5.53
C LEU A 48 -14.27 9.45 6.42
N ALA A 49 -15.39 9.04 5.82
CA ALA A 49 -16.53 8.49 6.56
C ALA A 49 -16.13 7.20 7.31
N ARG A 50 -15.33 6.33 6.68
CA ARG A 50 -14.88 5.08 7.32
C ARG A 50 -13.90 5.33 8.47
N ILE A 51 -13.01 6.31 8.33
CA ILE A 51 -12.11 6.74 9.42
C ILE A 51 -12.92 7.24 10.62
N GLN A 52 -13.95 8.06 10.39
CA GLN A 52 -14.80 8.59 11.42
C GLN A 52 -15.65 7.50 12.11
N GLU A 53 -16.25 6.60 11.33
CA GLU A 53 -17.05 5.46 11.83
C GLU A 53 -16.23 4.59 12.78
N LEU A 54 -14.98 4.27 12.38
CA LEU A 54 -14.05 3.47 13.18
C LEU A 54 -13.34 4.27 14.27
N LYS A 55 -13.55 5.60 14.35
CA LYS A 55 -12.92 6.53 15.30
C LYS A 55 -11.40 6.48 15.24
N LEU A 56 -10.82 6.26 14.06
CA LEU A 56 -9.38 6.15 13.90
C LEU A 56 -8.70 7.50 14.05
N ILE A 57 -7.44 7.45 14.48
CA ILE A 57 -6.55 8.59 14.65
C ILE A 57 -5.42 8.46 13.62
N PRO A 58 -5.58 9.01 12.40
CA PRO A 58 -4.56 8.92 11.37
C PRO A 58 -3.21 9.49 11.81
N LYS A 59 -2.14 8.78 11.52
CA LYS A 59 -0.74 9.17 11.81
C LYS A 59 0.08 9.35 10.54
N TYR A 60 -0.29 8.63 9.49
CA TYR A 60 0.39 8.67 8.20
C TYR A 60 -0.61 8.52 7.06
N ILE A 61 -0.30 9.12 5.93
CA ILE A 61 -0.79 8.75 4.61
C ILE A 61 0.40 8.15 3.88
N ILE A 62 0.27 6.91 3.39
CA ILE A 62 1.38 6.18 2.78
C ILE A 62 0.93 5.72 1.40
N ASN A 63 1.73 5.99 0.37
CA ASN A 63 1.50 5.43 -0.95
C ASN A 63 2.48 4.31 -1.25
N THR A 64 1.93 3.16 -1.66
CA THR A 64 2.73 2.03 -2.13
C THR A 64 3.41 2.37 -3.45
N HIS A 65 2.75 3.16 -4.30
CA HIS A 65 3.30 3.66 -5.56
C HIS A 65 2.52 4.89 -6.07
N GLY A 66 2.92 5.44 -7.22
CA GLY A 66 2.44 6.73 -7.70
C GLY A 66 1.34 6.69 -8.77
N HIS A 67 0.68 5.56 -9.07
CA HIS A 67 -0.38 5.53 -10.07
C HIS A 67 -1.62 6.29 -9.62
N ILE A 68 -2.34 6.82 -10.59
CA ILE A 68 -3.44 7.78 -10.38
C ILE A 68 -4.55 7.25 -9.49
N ASP A 69 -4.83 5.98 -9.56
CA ASP A 69 -5.86 5.29 -8.77
C ASP A 69 -5.46 5.04 -7.33
N HIS A 70 -4.18 5.19 -6.97
CA HIS A 70 -3.67 5.09 -5.60
C HIS A 70 -3.43 6.45 -4.93
N ILE A 71 -3.44 7.55 -5.71
CA ILE A 71 -3.06 8.88 -5.22
C ILE A 71 -4.17 9.93 -5.30
N GLY A 72 -5.27 9.64 -5.98
CA GLY A 72 -6.24 10.65 -6.41
C GLY A 72 -7.01 11.33 -5.28
N ALA A 73 -7.09 10.76 -4.07
CA ALA A 73 -7.74 11.36 -2.92
C ALA A 73 -6.78 11.99 -1.89
N ILE A 74 -5.46 11.95 -2.12
CA ILE A 74 -4.44 12.45 -1.18
C ILE A 74 -4.74 13.87 -0.70
N ASP A 75 -4.95 14.81 -1.62
CA ASP A 75 -5.15 16.23 -1.27
C ASP A 75 -6.40 16.42 -0.39
N ALA A 76 -7.50 15.73 -0.72
CA ALA A 76 -8.75 15.83 0.02
C ALA A 76 -8.65 15.18 1.42
N VAL A 77 -8.03 14.01 1.53
CA VAL A 77 -7.78 13.34 2.81
C VAL A 77 -6.81 14.16 3.66
N SER A 78 -5.74 14.70 3.06
CA SER A 78 -4.76 15.54 3.75
C SER A 78 -5.33 16.87 4.25
N ALA A 79 -6.36 17.40 3.60
CA ALA A 79 -7.03 18.61 4.05
C ALA A 79 -7.78 18.40 5.38
N VAL A 80 -8.26 17.18 5.63
CA VAL A 80 -8.95 16.81 6.89
C VAL A 80 -7.95 16.29 7.92
N TYR A 81 -7.01 15.47 7.49
CA TYR A 81 -5.98 14.86 8.34
C TYR A 81 -4.58 15.30 7.86
N PRO A 82 -4.04 16.41 8.38
CA PRO A 82 -2.73 16.96 7.95
C PRO A 82 -1.55 16.18 8.58
N VAL A 83 -1.56 14.87 8.40
CA VAL A 83 -0.50 13.95 8.86
C VAL A 83 0.59 13.77 7.79
N PRO A 84 1.80 13.30 8.12
CA PRO A 84 2.86 13.07 7.15
C PRO A 84 2.43 12.19 5.97
N LEU A 85 2.74 12.64 4.76
CA LEU A 85 2.58 11.93 3.48
C LEU A 85 3.90 11.26 3.11
N ALA A 86 3.86 9.96 2.86
CA ALA A 86 5.02 9.14 2.56
C ALA A 86 4.88 8.41 1.21
N ILE A 87 5.93 8.46 0.39
CA ILE A 87 6.04 7.72 -0.88
C ILE A 87 7.52 7.52 -1.22
N HIS A 88 7.84 6.51 -2.02
CA HIS A 88 9.21 6.35 -2.55
C HIS A 88 9.56 7.45 -3.55
N PRO A 89 10.80 8.03 -3.49
CA PRO A 89 11.17 9.19 -4.31
C PRO A 89 11.09 8.96 -5.82
N ALA A 90 11.27 7.73 -6.30
CA ALA A 90 11.20 7.42 -7.72
C ALA A 90 9.80 7.61 -8.32
N ASP A 91 8.74 7.55 -7.49
CA ASP A 91 7.35 7.71 -7.93
C ASP A 91 6.78 9.12 -7.70
N VAL A 92 7.50 10.00 -6.99
CA VAL A 92 7.08 11.40 -6.80
C VAL A 92 6.77 12.13 -8.12
N PRO A 93 7.52 11.91 -9.22
CA PRO A 93 7.20 12.55 -10.51
C PRO A 93 5.80 12.25 -11.03
N MET A 94 5.20 11.09 -10.68
CA MET A 94 3.85 10.71 -11.10
C MET A 94 2.77 11.65 -10.55
N TYR A 95 3.01 12.33 -9.41
CA TYR A 95 2.11 13.34 -8.85
C TYR A 95 1.85 14.51 -9.79
N SER A 96 2.74 14.76 -10.72
CA SER A 96 2.66 15.89 -11.66
C SER A 96 2.60 15.45 -13.12
N ASP A 97 2.28 14.19 -13.40
CA ASP A 97 2.24 13.66 -14.77
C ASP A 97 1.05 14.26 -15.55
N GLU A 98 1.36 15.24 -16.39
CA GLU A 98 0.35 15.93 -17.23
C GLU A 98 -0.27 15.01 -18.27
N GLN A 99 0.43 14.00 -18.77
CA GLN A 99 -0.08 13.08 -19.78
C GLN A 99 -1.10 12.15 -19.15
N VAL A 100 -0.79 11.61 -17.97
CA VAL A 100 -1.72 10.80 -17.19
C VAL A 100 -2.93 11.64 -16.76
N ALA A 101 -2.73 12.85 -16.23
CA ALA A 101 -3.82 13.74 -15.86
C ALA A 101 -4.76 14.01 -17.05
N LYS A 102 -4.21 14.29 -18.23
CA LYS A 102 -5.00 14.51 -19.46
C LYS A 102 -5.75 13.24 -19.90
N MET A 103 -5.10 12.09 -19.86
CA MET A 103 -5.71 10.80 -20.23
C MET A 103 -6.94 10.51 -19.38
N TYR A 104 -6.85 10.74 -18.07
CA TYR A 104 -7.95 10.52 -17.13
C TYR A 104 -8.85 11.74 -16.91
N ARG A 105 -8.67 12.81 -17.71
CA ARG A 105 -9.44 14.06 -17.63
C ARG A 105 -9.45 14.70 -16.25
N ARG A 106 -8.32 14.58 -15.53
CA ARG A 106 -8.10 15.21 -14.23
C ARG A 106 -7.22 16.46 -14.38
N PRO A 107 -7.36 17.45 -13.47
CA PRO A 107 -6.45 18.61 -13.47
C PRO A 107 -5.04 18.17 -13.05
N ALA A 108 -4.03 18.80 -13.65
CA ALA A 108 -2.64 18.67 -13.20
C ALA A 108 -2.30 19.82 -12.23
N PRO A 109 -1.44 19.59 -11.22
CA PRO A 109 -0.89 18.30 -10.81
C PRO A 109 -1.98 17.38 -10.22
N LEU A 110 -1.78 16.07 -10.30
CA LEU A 110 -2.68 15.07 -9.72
C LEU A 110 -2.71 15.15 -8.19
N VAL A 111 -1.55 15.42 -7.59
CA VAL A 111 -1.36 15.69 -6.17
C VAL A 111 -0.59 17.00 -6.01
N LYS A 112 -1.16 17.94 -5.27
CA LYS A 112 -0.54 19.26 -5.01
C LYS A 112 0.40 19.23 -3.82
N ARG A 113 0.07 18.38 -2.84
CA ARG A 113 0.87 18.22 -1.64
C ARG A 113 2.19 17.52 -1.97
N LYS A 114 3.29 18.07 -1.45
CA LYS A 114 4.58 17.39 -1.49
C LYS A 114 4.65 16.33 -0.40
N PRO A 115 5.31 15.17 -0.66
CA PRO A 115 5.54 14.19 0.39
C PRO A 115 6.46 14.77 1.47
N ASP A 116 6.15 14.43 2.73
CA ASP A 116 6.94 14.80 3.89
C ASP A 116 8.04 13.77 4.16
N ILE A 117 7.80 12.51 3.77
CA ILE A 117 8.70 11.38 3.97
C ILE A 117 8.98 10.73 2.60
N LEU A 118 10.26 10.64 2.24
CA LEU A 118 10.72 9.90 1.09
C LEU A 118 11.16 8.51 1.55
N LEU A 119 10.32 7.51 1.25
CA LEU A 119 10.52 6.12 1.67
C LEU A 119 11.73 5.48 0.98
N LYS A 120 12.41 4.60 1.69
CA LYS A 120 13.47 3.74 1.17
C LYS A 120 13.44 2.37 1.84
N GLU A 121 14.14 1.43 1.26
CA GLU A 121 14.32 0.08 1.83
C GLU A 121 14.71 0.12 3.30
N GLY A 122 13.99 -0.65 4.12
CA GLY A 122 14.26 -0.83 5.53
C GLY A 122 13.77 0.31 6.44
N ASP A 123 13.12 1.35 5.90
CA ASP A 123 12.48 2.36 6.75
C ASP A 123 11.35 1.72 7.56
N VAL A 124 11.13 2.24 8.78
CA VAL A 124 10.09 1.75 9.69
C VAL A 124 9.22 2.92 10.13
N LEU A 125 7.93 2.83 9.85
CA LEU A 125 6.91 3.77 10.29
C LEU A 125 6.16 3.17 11.49
N ALA A 126 6.17 3.87 12.64
CA ALA A 126 5.58 3.39 13.88
C ALA A 126 4.36 4.22 14.29
N PHE A 127 3.29 3.56 14.75
CA PHE A 127 2.09 4.18 15.32
C PHE A 127 1.40 3.21 16.29
N GLY A 128 1.00 3.70 17.44
CA GLY A 128 0.54 2.85 18.53
C GLY A 128 1.58 1.80 18.90
N THR A 129 1.18 0.54 18.86
CA THR A 129 2.08 -0.62 19.07
C THR A 129 2.49 -1.29 17.76
N LEU A 130 2.13 -0.71 16.62
CA LEU A 130 2.37 -1.28 15.30
C LEU A 130 3.54 -0.61 14.59
N THR A 131 4.14 -1.36 13.69
CA THR A 131 5.16 -0.89 12.76
C THR A 131 4.85 -1.36 11.34
N LEU A 132 5.21 -0.53 10.36
CA LEU A 132 5.26 -0.87 8.95
C LEU A 132 6.70 -0.74 8.47
N GLU A 133 7.31 -1.86 8.13
CA GLU A 133 8.62 -1.92 7.48
C GLU A 133 8.45 -1.77 5.97
N VAL A 134 9.27 -0.94 5.35
CA VAL A 134 9.24 -0.67 3.91
C VAL A 134 10.17 -1.66 3.19
N LEU A 135 9.62 -2.42 2.26
CA LEU A 135 10.38 -3.19 1.27
C LEU A 135 10.24 -2.49 -0.08
N HIS A 136 11.33 -2.03 -0.67
CA HIS A 136 11.33 -1.48 -2.02
C HIS A 136 11.19 -2.61 -3.04
N THR A 137 10.06 -2.67 -3.73
CA THR A 137 9.67 -3.74 -4.66
C THR A 137 9.39 -3.18 -6.06
N PRO A 138 10.45 -2.69 -6.77
CA PRO A 138 10.27 -2.13 -8.09
C PRO A 138 9.83 -3.18 -9.11
N GLY A 139 9.21 -2.72 -10.20
CA GLY A 139 8.82 -3.54 -11.33
C GLY A 139 7.44 -3.20 -11.89
N HIS A 140 6.43 -2.95 -11.07
CA HIS A 140 5.18 -2.32 -11.49
C HIS A 140 5.41 -0.83 -11.74
N THR A 141 6.05 -0.17 -10.79
CA THR A 141 6.64 1.17 -10.92
C THR A 141 8.09 1.15 -10.43
N PRO A 142 8.91 2.16 -10.76
CA PRO A 142 10.26 2.27 -10.23
C PRO A 142 10.32 2.48 -8.72
N GLY A 143 9.30 3.09 -8.14
CA GLY A 143 9.21 3.41 -6.71
C GLY A 143 8.25 2.53 -5.92
N GLY A 144 7.78 1.42 -6.50
CA GLY A 144 6.86 0.51 -5.82
C GLY A 144 7.43 -0.01 -4.50
N VAL A 145 6.63 0.02 -3.44
CA VAL A 145 6.98 -0.52 -2.13
C VAL A 145 5.88 -1.45 -1.60
N CYS A 146 6.29 -2.46 -0.85
CA CYS A 146 5.41 -3.23 0.02
C CYS A 146 5.63 -2.80 1.47
N LEU A 147 4.57 -2.81 2.27
CA LEU A 147 4.61 -2.43 3.68
C LEU A 147 4.34 -3.66 4.54
N VAL A 148 5.30 -4.05 5.36
CA VAL A 148 5.24 -5.28 6.16
C VAL A 148 5.00 -4.96 7.63
N SER A 149 3.95 -5.52 8.20
CA SER A 149 3.69 -5.48 9.64
C SER A 149 3.78 -6.88 10.24
N ARG A 150 4.91 -7.19 10.85
CA ARG A 150 5.12 -8.50 11.49
C ARG A 150 4.45 -8.59 12.86
N PRO A 151 3.82 -9.72 13.21
CA PRO A 151 3.66 -10.97 12.43
C PRO A 151 2.32 -11.01 11.69
N TYR A 152 1.77 -9.91 11.23
CA TYR A 152 0.36 -9.82 10.85
C TYR A 152 0.10 -9.87 9.34
N CYS A 153 0.75 -8.97 8.56
CA CYS A 153 0.38 -8.80 7.16
C CYS A 153 1.41 -8.02 6.32
N VAL A 154 1.14 -8.03 5.01
CA VAL A 154 1.83 -7.23 3.99
C VAL A 154 0.78 -6.46 3.18
N PHE A 155 0.96 -5.16 2.99
CA PHE A 155 0.26 -4.37 2.00
C PHE A 155 1.15 -4.32 0.76
N SER A 156 0.76 -5.04 -0.28
CA SER A 156 1.64 -5.25 -1.44
C SER A 156 1.47 -4.20 -2.56
N GLY A 157 0.50 -3.29 -2.42
CA GLY A 157 0.14 -2.42 -3.54
C GLY A 157 -0.06 -3.27 -4.80
N ASP A 158 0.52 -2.82 -5.91
CA ASP A 158 0.43 -3.51 -7.18
C ASP A 158 1.66 -4.37 -7.49
N THR A 159 2.32 -4.90 -6.45
CA THR A 159 3.43 -5.84 -6.64
C THR A 159 2.92 -7.28 -6.75
N LEU A 160 2.16 -7.76 -5.77
CA LEU A 160 1.67 -9.14 -5.71
C LEU A 160 0.16 -9.14 -5.48
N PHE A 161 -0.57 -9.83 -6.35
CA PHE A 161 -2.01 -10.06 -6.25
C PHE A 161 -2.30 -11.54 -6.02
N ARG A 162 -3.53 -11.85 -5.68
CA ARG A 162 -4.00 -13.22 -5.61
C ARG A 162 -3.91 -13.89 -6.97
N ARG A 163 -2.96 -14.83 -7.13
CA ARG A 163 -2.66 -15.58 -8.37
C ARG A 163 -2.30 -14.68 -9.55
N SER A 164 -1.76 -13.49 -9.26
CA SER A 164 -1.35 -12.54 -10.28
C SER A 164 -0.24 -11.62 -9.77
N ILE A 165 0.28 -10.78 -10.66
CA ILE A 165 1.26 -9.74 -10.35
C ILE A 165 0.84 -8.43 -11.01
N GLY A 166 1.37 -7.32 -10.55
CA GLY A 166 1.20 -6.03 -11.19
C GLY A 166 1.68 -6.03 -12.64
N ARG A 167 0.97 -5.29 -13.48
CA ARG A 167 1.39 -5.12 -14.89
C ARG A 167 2.70 -4.34 -14.95
N THR A 168 3.49 -4.63 -15.98
CA THR A 168 4.85 -4.11 -16.14
C THR A 168 5.08 -3.41 -17.50
N ASP A 169 4.01 -3.18 -18.24
CA ASP A 169 4.03 -2.60 -19.60
C ASP A 169 3.82 -1.07 -19.59
N PHE A 170 3.66 -0.44 -18.43
CA PHE A 170 3.64 1.02 -18.28
C PHE A 170 5.07 1.60 -18.26
N PRO A 171 5.23 2.90 -18.56
CA PRO A 171 6.52 3.57 -18.47
C PRO A 171 7.16 3.37 -17.09
N GLY A 172 8.40 2.87 -17.07
CA GLY A 172 9.12 2.54 -15.85
C GLY A 172 8.87 1.13 -15.31
N GLY A 173 7.91 0.37 -15.87
CA GLY A 173 7.66 -1.01 -15.52
C GLY A 173 8.75 -1.97 -16.02
N SER A 174 8.96 -3.08 -15.30
CA SER A 174 9.93 -4.13 -15.65
C SER A 174 9.49 -5.47 -15.08
N TYR A 175 9.22 -6.41 -15.99
CA TYR A 175 8.83 -7.77 -15.60
C TYR A 175 9.93 -8.48 -14.81
N GLU A 176 11.19 -8.33 -15.21
CA GLU A 176 12.31 -8.93 -14.50
C GLU A 176 12.43 -8.41 -13.07
N GLN A 177 12.25 -7.09 -12.88
CA GLN A 177 12.33 -6.49 -11.55
C GLN A 177 11.17 -6.93 -10.65
N ILE A 178 9.93 -7.00 -11.14
CA ILE A 178 8.80 -7.40 -10.29
C ILE A 178 8.95 -8.87 -9.85
N ILE A 179 9.40 -9.76 -10.74
CA ILE A 179 9.68 -11.16 -10.41
C ILE A 179 10.78 -11.26 -9.34
N THR A 180 11.87 -10.51 -9.50
CA THR A 180 12.96 -10.46 -8.52
C THR A 180 12.47 -9.90 -7.19
N SER A 181 11.70 -8.81 -7.20
CA SER A 181 11.11 -8.21 -6.00
C SER A 181 10.24 -9.19 -5.22
N ILE A 182 9.39 -9.96 -5.92
CA ILE A 182 8.52 -10.94 -5.27
C ILE A 182 9.35 -12.10 -4.71
N ARG A 183 10.23 -12.71 -5.51
CA ARG A 183 11.02 -13.88 -5.08
C ARG A 183 11.97 -13.56 -3.94
N GLU A 184 12.74 -12.47 -4.05
CA GLU A 184 13.82 -12.17 -3.11
C GLU A 184 13.35 -11.44 -1.85
N LYS A 185 12.16 -10.79 -1.89
CA LYS A 185 11.66 -10.02 -0.74
C LYS A 185 10.37 -10.57 -0.18
N LEU A 186 9.33 -10.79 -0.99
CA LEU A 186 8.04 -11.22 -0.46
C LEU A 186 8.04 -12.71 -0.12
N TYR A 187 8.60 -13.55 -0.98
CA TYR A 187 8.62 -14.99 -0.75
C TYR A 187 9.62 -15.44 0.32
N THR A 188 10.47 -14.54 0.84
CA THR A 188 11.31 -14.78 2.01
C THR A 188 10.58 -14.51 3.34
N LEU A 189 9.38 -13.92 3.28
CA LEU A 189 8.56 -13.66 4.45
C LEU A 189 7.87 -14.93 4.94
N ASP A 190 7.36 -14.88 6.20
CA ASP A 190 6.56 -15.96 6.76
C ASP A 190 5.33 -16.25 5.90
N GLY A 191 5.10 -17.52 5.60
CA GLY A 191 4.02 -17.98 4.72
C GLY A 191 2.62 -17.58 5.19
N ASP A 192 2.41 -17.53 6.51
CA ASP A 192 1.11 -17.21 7.13
C ASP A 192 0.74 -15.73 7.07
N LEU A 193 1.65 -14.85 6.63
CA LEU A 193 1.34 -13.43 6.50
C LEU A 193 0.23 -13.22 5.46
N ALA A 194 -0.83 -12.55 5.88
CA ALA A 194 -1.87 -12.09 4.96
C ALA A 194 -1.32 -11.03 4.02
N VAL A 195 -1.63 -11.12 2.73
CA VAL A 195 -1.28 -10.14 1.70
C VAL A 195 -2.53 -9.35 1.33
N PHE A 196 -2.46 -8.03 1.48
CA PHE A 196 -3.50 -7.07 1.14
C PHE A 196 -3.06 -6.30 -0.11
N PRO A 197 -3.54 -6.68 -1.30
CA PRO A 197 -3.12 -6.07 -2.57
C PRO A 197 -3.88 -4.77 -2.86
N GLY A 198 -3.34 -3.96 -3.78
CA GLY A 198 -3.99 -2.73 -4.25
C GLY A 198 -5.29 -2.98 -5.00
N HIS A 199 -5.47 -4.17 -5.55
CA HIS A 199 -6.70 -4.60 -6.23
C HIS A 199 -7.07 -6.03 -5.84
N ASP A 200 -8.34 -6.40 -6.09
CA ASP A 200 -8.87 -7.74 -5.86
C ASP A 200 -8.90 -8.19 -4.38
N LEU A 201 -8.89 -9.50 -4.16
CA LEU A 201 -9.06 -10.11 -2.84
C LEU A 201 -7.71 -10.35 -2.17
N PRO A 202 -7.68 -10.35 -0.83
CA PRO A 202 -6.51 -10.78 -0.06
C PRO A 202 -6.10 -12.23 -0.36
N THR A 203 -4.84 -12.53 -0.08
CA THR A 203 -4.23 -13.85 -0.17
C THR A 203 -3.22 -14.05 0.98
N THR A 204 -2.33 -15.02 0.90
CA THR A 204 -1.21 -15.20 1.82
C THR A 204 0.09 -15.41 1.04
N ILE A 205 1.23 -15.19 1.69
CA ILE A 205 2.54 -15.46 1.09
C ILE A 205 2.66 -16.92 0.67
N GLU A 206 2.17 -17.86 1.49
CA GLU A 206 2.22 -19.29 1.19
C GLU A 206 1.34 -19.67 -0.01
N GLU A 207 0.10 -19.13 -0.09
CA GLU A 207 -0.77 -19.38 -1.23
C GLU A 207 -0.10 -18.93 -2.54
N GLU A 208 0.53 -17.74 -2.53
CA GLU A 208 1.15 -17.21 -3.74
C GLU A 208 2.45 -17.93 -4.13
N LYS A 209 3.22 -18.44 -3.18
CA LYS A 209 4.40 -19.28 -3.48
C LYS A 209 4.03 -20.51 -4.29
N HIS A 210 2.87 -21.11 -4.03
CA HIS A 210 2.45 -22.37 -4.63
C HIS A 210 1.53 -22.19 -5.83
N GLU A 211 0.68 -21.18 -5.82
CA GLU A 211 -0.42 -21.08 -6.79
C GLU A 211 -0.28 -19.91 -7.78
N ASN A 212 0.69 -18.99 -7.58
CA ASN A 212 0.87 -17.87 -8.49
C ASN A 212 1.50 -18.33 -9.82
N PRO A 213 0.78 -18.23 -10.96
CA PRO A 213 1.28 -18.74 -12.22
C PRO A 213 2.44 -17.94 -12.83
N PHE A 214 2.71 -16.72 -12.30
CA PHE A 214 3.77 -15.84 -12.79
C PHE A 214 5.09 -16.02 -12.05
N VAL A 215 5.02 -16.40 -10.77
CA VAL A 215 6.16 -16.38 -9.85
C VAL A 215 6.24 -17.64 -8.98
N ASN A 216 5.64 -18.75 -9.42
CA ASN A 216 5.71 -19.99 -8.67
C ASN A 216 7.16 -20.36 -8.35
N VAL A 217 7.37 -20.92 -7.17
CA VAL A 217 8.63 -21.56 -6.82
C VAL A 217 8.55 -22.95 -7.39
N GLU A 218 9.28 -23.21 -8.49
CA GLU A 218 9.47 -24.59 -8.96
C GLU A 218 10.17 -25.37 -7.83
N GLU A 219 9.60 -26.54 -7.46
CA GLU A 219 10.19 -27.48 -6.52
C GLU A 219 11.56 -28.01 -7.01
#